data_8f4d085ce675e65936184723e83bdaf8
#
_entry.id   8f4d085ce675e65936184723e83bdaf8
#
_cell.length_a   1.000
_cell.length_b   1.000
_cell.length_c   1.000
_cell.angle_alpha   90.00
_cell.angle_beta   90.00
_cell.angle_gamma   90.00
#
_symmetry.space_group_name_H-M   'P 1'
#
loop_
_entity.id
_entity.type
_entity.pdbx_description
1 polymer ?
#
loop_
_entity_poly.entity_id
_entity_poly.type
_entity_poly.pdbx_seq_one_letter_code
_entity_poly.pdbx_strand_id
1 'polypeptide(L)'
;TCALPILENTTPLELRDYIKQGVLAWNVAFEEAGFKNAIQVKVQPDDATWDAGDIRYNVLRWTSSPNPPFGGYGPSFTNPRTGEIIGADIMLEWVYLTNRLYVDGIFNRSEVDNECLSASMIQEGMMLANSLNTNDPKIIKQSIIRLTLHEVGHTLGLNHNFKGSFLHNTEDVHKPEITNKVGVT
;
A
#
# COMPACT_ATOMS: atom_id res chain seq x y z
N THR A 1 10.57 -3.63 -20.85
CA THR A 1 9.39 -4.48 -20.56
C THR A 1 8.53 -3.72 -19.60
N CYS A 2 7.26 -3.52 -19.92
CA CYS A 2 6.32 -2.84 -19.06
C CYS A 2 5.87 -3.80 -17.95
N ALA A 3 5.91 -3.39 -16.69
CA ALA A 3 5.33 -4.17 -15.60
C ALA A 3 3.80 -4.12 -15.71
N LEU A 4 3.15 -5.27 -15.67
CA LEU A 4 1.71 -5.40 -15.82
C LEU A 4 1.12 -6.13 -14.60
N PRO A 5 0.98 -5.46 -13.45
CA PRO A 5 0.23 -6.01 -12.33
C PRO A 5 -1.25 -6.19 -12.67
N ILE A 6 -1.79 -7.31 -12.21
CA ILE A 6 -3.17 -7.70 -12.43
C ILE A 6 -3.92 -7.61 -11.11
N LEU A 7 -4.98 -6.84 -11.07
CA LEU A 7 -5.86 -6.78 -9.92
C LEU A 7 -6.82 -7.98 -9.93
N GLU A 8 -6.79 -8.76 -8.87
CA GLU A 8 -7.65 -9.94 -8.73
C GLU A 8 -9.13 -9.57 -8.79
N ASN A 9 -9.93 -10.41 -9.43
CA ASN A 9 -11.36 -10.15 -9.64
C ASN A 9 -12.21 -10.26 -8.36
N THR A 10 -11.68 -10.83 -7.28
CA THR A 10 -12.30 -10.85 -5.94
C THR A 10 -12.24 -9.49 -5.22
N THR A 11 -11.41 -8.56 -5.72
CA THR A 11 -11.31 -7.21 -5.15
C THR A 11 -12.64 -6.48 -5.26
N PRO A 12 -13.17 -5.88 -4.15
CA PRO A 12 -14.40 -5.11 -4.17
C PRO A 12 -14.38 -4.01 -5.23
N LEU A 13 -15.48 -3.86 -5.97
CA LEU A 13 -15.58 -2.94 -7.11
C LEU A 13 -15.27 -1.50 -6.72
N GLU A 14 -15.77 -1.06 -5.57
CA GLU A 14 -15.60 0.28 -5.02
C GLU A 14 -14.16 0.63 -4.66
N LEU A 15 -13.30 -0.37 -4.45
CA LEU A 15 -11.89 -0.18 -4.07
C LEU A 15 -10.93 -0.27 -5.26
N ARG A 16 -11.35 -0.88 -6.36
CA ARG A 16 -10.49 -1.14 -7.54
C ARG A 16 -9.83 0.11 -8.08
N ASP A 17 -10.57 1.22 -8.17
CA ASP A 17 -10.03 2.46 -8.72
C ASP A 17 -8.99 3.11 -7.79
N TYR A 18 -9.13 2.96 -6.48
CA TYR A 18 -8.15 3.47 -5.52
C TYR A 18 -6.86 2.65 -5.56
N ILE A 19 -6.97 1.33 -5.67
CA ILE A 19 -5.82 0.44 -5.83
C ILE A 19 -5.10 0.74 -7.14
N LYS A 20 -5.82 0.88 -8.26
CA LYS A 20 -5.22 1.29 -9.54
C LYS A 20 -4.50 2.62 -9.45
N GLN A 21 -5.06 3.62 -8.76
CA GLN A 21 -4.40 4.90 -8.54
C GLN A 21 -3.08 4.74 -7.78
N GLY A 22 -3.04 3.92 -6.74
CA GLY A 22 -1.82 3.63 -5.99
C GLY A 22 -0.73 2.99 -6.84
N VAL A 23 -1.10 2.01 -7.68
CA VAL A 23 -0.15 1.36 -8.61
C VAL A 23 0.37 2.35 -9.66
N LEU A 24 -0.55 3.08 -10.32
CA LEU A 24 -0.21 3.97 -11.43
C LEU A 24 0.56 5.22 -10.98
N ALA A 25 0.50 5.59 -9.70
CA ALA A 25 1.26 6.72 -9.17
C ALA A 25 2.78 6.56 -9.37
N TRP A 26 3.29 5.32 -9.44
CA TRP A 26 4.70 5.05 -9.75
C TRP A 26 5.12 5.49 -11.14
N ASN A 27 4.19 5.66 -12.09
CA ASN A 27 4.54 6.19 -13.42
C ASN A 27 5.16 7.58 -13.37
N VAL A 28 4.81 8.40 -12.37
CA VAL A 28 5.44 9.72 -12.18
C VAL A 28 6.96 9.57 -12.00
N ALA A 29 7.39 8.66 -11.11
CA ALA A 29 8.81 8.40 -10.89
C ALA A 29 9.49 7.78 -12.12
N PHE A 30 8.81 6.90 -12.84
CA PHE A 30 9.34 6.31 -14.06
C PHE A 30 9.45 7.33 -15.20
N GLU A 31 8.52 8.26 -15.31
CA GLU A 31 8.57 9.32 -16.33
C GLU A 31 9.72 10.29 -16.09
N GLU A 32 9.99 10.65 -14.83
CA GLU A 32 11.18 11.41 -14.45
C GLU A 32 12.50 10.66 -14.81
N ALA A 33 12.47 9.33 -14.76
CA ALA A 33 13.59 8.48 -15.18
C ALA A 33 13.61 8.24 -16.71
N GLY A 34 12.70 8.82 -17.49
CA GLY A 34 12.63 8.71 -18.94
C GLY A 34 11.80 7.54 -19.49
N PHE A 35 11.04 6.83 -18.65
CA PHE A 35 10.22 5.69 -19.05
C PHE A 35 8.73 6.06 -19.04
N LYS A 36 8.10 6.13 -20.20
CA LYS A 36 6.67 6.40 -20.30
C LYS A 36 5.84 5.12 -20.16
N ASN A 37 4.73 5.22 -19.42
CA ASN A 37 3.79 4.11 -19.21
C ASN A 37 4.50 2.81 -18.76
N ALA A 38 5.44 2.94 -17.83
CA ALA A 38 6.25 1.81 -17.34
C ALA A 38 5.40 0.77 -16.59
N ILE A 39 4.34 1.21 -15.92
CA ILE A 39 3.40 0.35 -15.20
C ILE A 39 1.99 0.53 -15.79
N GLN A 40 1.32 -0.59 -16.04
CA GLN A 40 -0.08 -0.66 -16.43
C GLN A 40 -0.80 -1.62 -15.51
N VAL A 41 -2.10 -1.41 -15.27
CA VAL A 41 -2.92 -2.29 -14.43
C VAL A 41 -4.06 -2.86 -15.24
N LYS A 42 -4.25 -4.17 -15.16
CA LYS A 42 -5.44 -4.87 -15.67
C LYS A 42 -6.21 -5.49 -14.53
N VAL A 43 -7.48 -5.77 -14.75
CA VAL A 43 -8.29 -6.58 -13.84
C VAL A 43 -8.32 -8.00 -14.37
N GLN A 44 -8.23 -8.97 -13.49
CA GLN A 44 -8.39 -10.38 -13.84
C GLN A 44 -9.80 -10.59 -14.42
N PRO A 45 -9.93 -11.24 -15.59
CA PRO A 45 -11.23 -11.59 -16.13
C PRO A 45 -11.98 -12.57 -15.21
N ASP A 46 -13.31 -12.50 -15.17
CA ASP A 46 -14.12 -13.39 -14.34
C ASP A 46 -14.09 -14.84 -14.84
N ASP A 47 -13.79 -15.05 -16.12
CA ASP A 47 -13.61 -16.34 -16.77
C ASP A 47 -12.14 -16.80 -16.83
N ALA A 48 -11.25 -16.15 -16.09
CA ALA A 48 -9.84 -16.53 -16.04
C ALA A 48 -9.66 -17.97 -15.55
N THR A 49 -8.90 -18.75 -16.30
CA THR A 49 -8.59 -20.17 -15.97
C THR A 49 -7.31 -20.33 -15.14
N TRP A 50 -6.71 -19.22 -14.73
CA TRP A 50 -5.49 -19.18 -13.92
C TRP A 50 -5.77 -18.59 -12.53
N ASP A 51 -5.05 -19.11 -11.55
CA ASP A 51 -5.12 -18.66 -10.15
C ASP A 51 -4.15 -17.51 -9.86
N ALA A 52 -4.46 -16.70 -8.86
CA ALA A 52 -3.61 -15.60 -8.42
C ALA A 52 -2.20 -16.02 -7.93
N GLY A 53 -2.01 -17.30 -7.61
CA GLY A 53 -0.69 -17.88 -7.29
C GLY A 53 0.10 -18.36 -8.50
N ASP A 54 -0.36 -18.12 -9.72
CA ASP A 54 0.36 -18.50 -10.94
C ASP A 54 1.52 -17.52 -11.20
N ILE A 55 2.75 -17.98 -11.07
CA ILE A 55 3.99 -17.18 -11.20
C ILE A 55 4.13 -16.46 -12.55
N ARG A 56 3.34 -16.80 -13.55
CA ARG A 56 3.33 -16.11 -14.84
C ARG A 56 2.70 -14.73 -14.78
N TYR A 57 1.99 -14.42 -13.70
CA TYR A 57 1.28 -13.17 -13.49
C TYR A 57 1.76 -12.49 -12.21
N ASN A 58 1.85 -11.19 -12.22
CA ASN A 58 2.05 -10.39 -11.01
C ASN A 58 0.67 -9.95 -10.52
N VAL A 59 0.23 -10.41 -9.37
CA VAL A 59 -1.15 -10.22 -8.94
C VAL A 59 -1.24 -9.38 -7.67
N LEU A 60 -2.17 -8.42 -7.69
CA LEU A 60 -2.64 -7.77 -6.46
C LEU A 60 -3.85 -8.55 -5.97
N ARG A 61 -3.67 -9.27 -4.88
CA ARG A 61 -4.69 -10.08 -4.24
C ARG A 61 -5.42 -9.31 -3.16
N TRP A 62 -6.72 -9.55 -3.11
CA TRP A 62 -7.54 -9.08 -2.02
C TRP A 62 -7.80 -10.21 -1.04
N THR A 63 -7.33 -10.07 0.19
CA THR A 63 -7.43 -11.13 1.19
C THR A 63 -8.22 -10.64 2.42
N SER A 64 -8.83 -11.58 3.12
CA SER A 64 -9.55 -11.33 4.36
C SER A 64 -9.23 -12.42 5.37
N SER A 65 -8.18 -12.22 6.13
CA SER A 65 -7.73 -13.17 7.15
C SER A 65 -8.31 -12.79 8.51
N PRO A 66 -8.68 -13.77 9.36
CA PRO A 66 -9.27 -13.49 10.68
C PRO A 66 -8.36 -12.69 11.61
N ASN A 67 -7.05 -12.87 11.50
CA ASN A 67 -6.04 -12.17 12.30
C ASN A 67 -4.76 -12.01 11.49
N PRO A 68 -4.72 -11.10 10.50
CA PRO A 68 -3.53 -10.93 9.67
C PRO A 68 -2.41 -10.28 10.47
N PRO A 69 -1.17 -10.77 10.34
CA PRO A 69 0.01 -10.16 10.97
C PRO A 69 0.48 -8.89 10.22
N PHE A 70 -0.14 -8.57 9.09
CA PHE A 70 0.21 -7.42 8.23
C PHE A 70 -1.05 -6.79 7.62
N GLY A 71 -0.95 -5.57 7.18
CA GLY A 71 -2.02 -4.87 6.44
C GLY A 71 -1.86 -4.98 4.93
N GLY A 72 -0.63 -5.09 4.48
CA GLY A 72 -0.21 -5.38 3.12
C GLY A 72 1.09 -6.15 3.14
N TYR A 73 1.36 -6.88 2.07
CA TYR A 73 2.60 -7.62 1.89
C TYR A 73 2.92 -7.74 0.39
N GLY A 74 4.04 -7.19 -0.01
CA GLY A 74 4.48 -7.12 -1.41
C GLY A 74 5.82 -7.84 -1.64
N PRO A 75 5.85 -9.20 -1.63
CA PRO A 75 7.07 -9.94 -1.92
C PRO A 75 7.44 -9.86 -3.39
N SER A 76 8.74 -9.86 -3.66
CA SER A 76 9.30 -10.07 -4.99
C SER A 76 10.07 -11.37 -5.05
N PHE A 77 9.99 -12.04 -6.20
CA PHE A 77 10.77 -13.25 -6.50
C PHE A 77 11.98 -12.85 -7.33
N THR A 78 13.16 -13.01 -6.76
CA THR A 78 14.40 -12.59 -7.42
C THR A 78 15.24 -13.79 -7.84
N ASN A 79 15.86 -13.68 -9.01
CA ASN A 79 16.88 -14.61 -9.43
C ASN A 79 18.13 -14.45 -8.55
N PRO A 80 18.53 -15.47 -7.77
CA PRO A 80 19.64 -15.32 -6.82
C PRO A 80 21.02 -15.12 -7.48
N ARG A 81 21.14 -15.37 -8.79
CA ARG A 81 22.38 -15.18 -9.53
C ARG A 81 22.52 -13.79 -10.12
N THR A 82 21.41 -13.17 -10.51
CA THR A 82 21.42 -11.89 -11.25
C THR A 82 20.82 -10.74 -10.45
N GLY A 83 20.00 -11.03 -9.42
CA GLY A 83 19.20 -10.03 -8.71
C GLY A 83 17.98 -9.54 -9.51
N GLU A 84 17.71 -10.12 -10.69
CA GLU A 84 16.54 -9.78 -11.50
C GLU A 84 15.25 -10.17 -10.79
N ILE A 85 14.30 -9.26 -10.71
CA ILE A 85 12.94 -9.53 -10.21
C ILE A 85 12.19 -10.23 -11.33
N ILE A 86 11.84 -11.51 -11.12
CA ILE A 86 11.17 -12.37 -12.11
C ILE A 86 9.65 -12.40 -11.91
N GLY A 87 9.17 -12.01 -10.74
CA GLY A 87 7.76 -11.94 -10.43
C GLY A 87 7.54 -11.24 -9.09
N ALA A 88 6.33 -10.80 -8.85
CA ALA A 88 5.92 -10.17 -7.61
C ALA A 88 4.41 -10.30 -7.39
N ASP A 89 4.02 -10.56 -6.16
CA ASP A 89 2.63 -10.55 -5.73
C ASP A 89 2.43 -9.55 -4.62
N ILE A 90 1.22 -9.02 -4.53
CA ILE A 90 0.84 -8.09 -3.46
C ILE A 90 -0.42 -8.64 -2.81
N MET A 91 -0.40 -8.77 -1.50
CA MET A 91 -1.58 -9.07 -0.70
C MET A 91 -2.04 -7.80 0.01
N LEU A 92 -3.31 -7.44 -0.15
CA LEU A 92 -3.95 -6.34 0.54
C LEU A 92 -5.02 -6.92 1.46
N GLU A 93 -4.87 -6.71 2.76
CA GLU A 93 -5.77 -7.28 3.77
C GLU A 93 -6.94 -6.35 4.10
N TRP A 94 -8.17 -6.86 3.89
CA TRP A 94 -9.38 -6.14 4.27
C TRP A 94 -9.43 -5.83 5.77
N VAL A 95 -9.04 -6.77 6.59
CA VAL A 95 -9.06 -6.65 8.04
C VAL A 95 -8.14 -5.52 8.54
N TYR A 96 -7.11 -5.17 7.78
CA TYR A 96 -6.31 -3.99 8.04
C TYR A 96 -7.14 -2.70 8.06
N LEU A 97 -8.11 -2.56 7.16
CA LEU A 97 -9.01 -1.42 7.12
C LEU A 97 -10.10 -1.52 8.21
N THR A 98 -10.71 -2.69 8.38
CA THR A 98 -11.79 -2.89 9.36
C THR A 98 -11.29 -2.94 10.79
N ASN A 99 -10.16 -3.57 11.07
CA ASN A 99 -9.54 -3.56 12.39
C ASN A 99 -9.08 -2.17 12.81
N ARG A 100 -8.64 -1.34 11.88
CA ARG A 100 -8.37 0.06 12.18
C ARG A 100 -9.59 0.78 12.74
N LEU A 101 -10.75 0.57 12.13
CA LEU A 101 -12.01 1.14 12.60
C LEU A 101 -12.44 0.56 13.96
N TYR A 102 -12.18 -0.74 14.18
CA TYR A 102 -12.55 -1.45 15.40
C TYR A 102 -11.61 -1.18 16.58
N VAL A 103 -10.32 -1.23 16.33
CA VAL A 103 -9.25 -0.96 17.32
C VAL A 103 -9.36 0.48 17.83
N ASP A 104 -9.73 1.40 16.98
CA ASP A 104 -10.00 2.80 17.33
C ASP A 104 -11.09 2.94 18.39
N GLY A 105 -12.12 2.10 18.34
CA GLY A 105 -13.18 2.04 19.36
C GLY A 105 -12.73 1.43 20.69
N ILE A 106 -11.71 0.57 20.69
CA ILE A 106 -11.20 -0.13 21.87
C ILE A 106 -10.07 0.64 22.57
N PHE A 107 -9.15 1.24 21.82
CA PHE A 107 -7.97 1.91 22.38
C PHE A 107 -8.21 3.30 22.96
N ASN A 108 -9.36 3.88 22.74
CA ASN A 108 -9.78 5.02 23.57
C ASN A 108 -9.95 4.65 25.05
N ARG A 109 -9.60 3.42 25.46
CA ARG A 109 -9.84 2.90 26.83
C ARG A 109 -8.63 2.32 27.58
N SER A 110 -7.45 2.18 27.02
CA SER A 110 -6.31 1.65 27.82
C SER A 110 -4.93 1.91 27.20
N GLU A 111 -4.00 2.25 28.09
CA GLU A 111 -2.56 2.25 27.87
C GLU A 111 -2.10 0.84 27.45
N VAL A 112 -1.39 0.71 26.34
CA VAL A 112 -0.80 -0.56 25.92
C VAL A 112 0.66 -0.39 25.53
N ASP A 113 1.46 -1.26 26.10
CA ASP A 113 2.89 -1.41 25.93
C ASP A 113 3.35 -1.67 24.48
N ASN A 114 4.56 -1.16 24.24
CA ASN A 114 5.29 -1.17 22.97
C ASN A 114 5.65 -2.58 22.50
N GLU A 115 5.17 -2.99 21.32
CA GLU A 115 5.92 -3.91 20.46
C GLU A 115 5.51 -3.77 18.98
N CYS A 116 6.51 -3.54 18.14
CA CYS A 116 6.56 -3.62 16.67
C CYS A 116 6.48 -2.31 15.88
N LEU A 117 7.57 -1.99 15.15
CA LEU A 117 7.74 -0.78 14.32
C LEU A 117 6.71 -0.63 13.18
N SER A 118 6.12 -1.70 12.69
CA SER A 118 5.00 -1.65 11.75
C SER A 118 3.72 -1.13 12.41
N ALA A 119 3.58 -1.33 13.73
CA ALA A 119 2.50 -0.76 14.51
C ALA A 119 2.61 0.76 14.64
N SER A 120 3.81 1.37 14.63
CA SER A 120 3.97 2.81 14.76
C SER A 120 3.51 3.59 13.52
N MET A 121 3.77 3.10 12.31
CA MET A 121 3.22 3.69 11.08
C MET A 121 1.69 3.55 11.02
N ILE A 122 1.17 2.46 11.56
CA ILE A 122 -0.25 2.21 11.74
C ILE A 122 -0.83 3.19 12.77
N GLN A 123 -0.14 3.41 13.88
CA GLN A 123 -0.56 4.26 14.98
C GLN A 123 -0.58 5.75 14.60
N GLU A 124 0.37 6.23 13.80
CA GLU A 124 0.36 7.60 13.25
C GLU A 124 -0.83 7.82 12.31
N GLY A 125 -1.10 6.85 11.44
CA GLY A 125 -2.29 6.89 10.58
C GLY A 125 -3.60 6.82 11.38
N MET A 126 -3.62 6.13 12.53
CA MET A 126 -4.75 6.02 13.44
C MET A 126 -4.98 7.30 14.24
N MET A 127 -3.93 7.94 14.77
CA MET A 127 -4.05 9.22 15.46
C MET A 127 -4.62 10.30 14.54
N LEU A 128 -4.21 10.32 13.28
CA LEU A 128 -4.76 11.22 12.28
C LEU A 128 -6.23 10.90 11.97
N ALA A 129 -6.58 9.62 11.85
CA ALA A 129 -7.95 9.18 11.60
C ALA A 129 -8.88 9.53 12.78
N ASN A 130 -8.43 9.40 14.03
CA ASN A 130 -9.18 9.77 15.24
C ASN A 130 -9.47 11.27 15.32
N SER A 131 -8.54 12.09 14.90
CA SER A 131 -8.74 13.55 14.88
C SER A 131 -9.69 14.02 13.78
N LEU A 132 -9.98 13.19 12.78
CA LEU A 132 -10.64 13.55 11.52
C LEU A 132 -11.96 12.80 11.22
N ASN A 133 -12.68 12.30 12.21
CA ASN A 133 -13.92 11.57 11.96
C ASN A 133 -13.78 10.38 10.98
N THR A 134 -13.46 9.21 11.51
CA THR A 134 -13.02 7.97 10.83
C THR A 134 -13.90 7.41 9.71
N ASN A 135 -15.11 7.94 9.55
CA ASN A 135 -16.05 7.55 8.48
C ASN A 135 -15.92 8.41 7.21
N ASP A 136 -14.92 9.31 7.11
CA ASP A 136 -14.74 10.08 5.88
C ASP A 136 -14.21 9.17 4.76
N PRO A 137 -14.97 8.99 3.66
CA PRO A 137 -14.54 8.18 2.51
C PRO A 137 -13.18 8.61 1.93
N LYS A 138 -12.79 9.86 2.12
CA LYS A 138 -11.49 10.37 1.67
C LYS A 138 -10.32 9.74 2.41
N ILE A 139 -10.47 9.46 3.71
CA ILE A 139 -9.42 8.84 4.52
C ILE A 139 -9.22 7.39 4.07
N ILE A 140 -10.31 6.64 3.88
CA ILE A 140 -10.26 5.27 3.37
C ILE A 140 -9.56 5.24 2.01
N LYS A 141 -9.97 6.12 1.09
CA LYS A 141 -9.34 6.27 -0.22
C LYS A 141 -7.84 6.51 -0.12
N GLN A 142 -7.41 7.51 0.65
CA GLN A 142 -6.01 7.86 0.80
C GLN A 142 -5.20 6.74 1.46
N SER A 143 -5.77 6.05 2.44
CA SER A 143 -5.13 4.92 3.10
C SER A 143 -4.88 3.76 2.15
N ILE A 144 -5.85 3.43 1.29
CA ILE A 144 -5.70 2.36 0.28
C ILE A 144 -4.67 2.75 -0.78
N ILE A 145 -4.73 3.97 -1.29
CA ILE A 145 -3.76 4.47 -2.28
C ILE A 145 -2.34 4.41 -1.70
N ARG A 146 -2.15 4.89 -0.47
CA ARG A 146 -0.85 4.89 0.22
C ARG A 146 -0.34 3.47 0.45
N LEU A 147 -1.18 2.57 0.97
CA LEU A 147 -0.81 1.17 1.18
C LEU A 147 -0.39 0.52 -0.13
N THR A 148 -1.21 0.65 -1.17
CA THR A 148 -0.91 0.07 -2.48
C THR A 148 0.39 0.64 -3.06
N LEU A 149 0.59 1.94 -2.99
CA LEU A 149 1.82 2.60 -3.43
C LEU A 149 3.05 2.03 -2.70
N HIS A 150 2.95 1.82 -1.39
CA HIS A 150 4.00 1.27 -0.55
C HIS A 150 4.35 -0.18 -0.95
N GLU A 151 3.36 -1.07 -1.05
CA GLU A 151 3.59 -2.47 -1.38
C GLU A 151 4.12 -2.64 -2.82
N VAL A 152 3.64 -1.83 -3.76
CA VAL A 152 4.21 -1.79 -5.12
C VAL A 152 5.68 -1.37 -5.08
N GLY A 153 6.06 -0.43 -4.22
CA GLY A 153 7.46 -0.05 -4.02
C GLY A 153 8.35 -1.25 -3.65
N HIS A 154 7.88 -2.11 -2.76
CA HIS A 154 8.60 -3.34 -2.41
C HIS A 154 8.76 -4.28 -3.61
N THR A 155 7.73 -4.44 -4.43
CA THR A 155 7.80 -5.28 -5.63
C THR A 155 8.72 -4.71 -6.73
N LEU A 156 9.02 -3.42 -6.66
CA LEU A 156 10.02 -2.76 -7.51
C LEU A 156 11.46 -2.86 -6.94
N GLY A 157 11.64 -3.56 -5.80
CA GLY A 157 12.92 -3.78 -5.16
C GLY A 157 13.32 -2.72 -4.13
N LEU A 158 12.42 -1.82 -3.76
CA LEU A 158 12.69 -0.80 -2.75
C LEU A 158 12.50 -1.34 -1.33
N ASN A 159 13.43 -1.02 -0.46
CA ASN A 159 13.32 -1.26 0.98
C ASN A 159 12.80 -0.02 1.70
N HIS A 160 12.40 -0.18 2.97
CA HIS A 160 12.03 0.95 3.81
C HIS A 160 13.18 1.96 3.91
N ASN A 161 12.87 3.22 3.65
CA ASN A 161 13.83 4.31 3.81
C ASN A 161 13.63 4.99 5.18
N PHE A 162 14.36 4.52 6.19
CA PHE A 162 14.30 5.11 7.54
C PHE A 162 14.72 6.59 7.59
N LYS A 163 15.49 7.06 6.59
CA LYS A 163 15.81 8.49 6.47
C LYS A 163 14.63 9.34 6.00
N GLY A 164 13.56 8.73 5.49
CA GLY A 164 12.33 9.45 5.14
C GLY A 164 11.76 10.27 6.30
N SER A 165 11.92 9.78 7.53
CA SER A 165 11.51 10.49 8.75
C SER A 165 12.24 11.82 8.98
N PHE A 166 13.33 12.07 8.27
CA PHE A 166 14.11 13.33 8.32
C PHE A 166 13.82 14.26 7.15
N LEU A 167 12.80 13.96 6.32
CA LEU A 167 12.43 14.81 5.18
C LEU A 167 12.04 16.21 5.62
N HIS A 168 11.33 16.30 6.74
CA HIS A 168 10.91 17.56 7.34
C HIS A 168 11.41 17.65 8.78
N ASN A 169 11.65 18.88 9.25
CA ASN A 169 11.79 19.15 10.68
C ASN A 169 10.41 19.14 11.37
N THR A 170 10.40 19.18 12.70
CA THR A 170 9.18 19.16 13.51
C THR A 170 8.24 20.35 13.28
N GLU A 171 8.77 21.48 12.79
CA GLU A 171 7.97 22.67 12.52
C GLU A 171 7.30 22.60 11.15
N ASP A 172 7.98 22.01 10.15
CA ASP A 172 7.53 21.99 8.76
C ASP A 172 6.58 20.81 8.47
N VAL A 173 6.68 19.70 9.22
CA VAL A 173 5.80 18.53 9.04
C VAL A 173 4.33 18.85 9.28
N HIS A 174 4.02 19.89 10.03
CA HIS A 174 2.65 20.35 10.33
C HIS A 174 2.14 21.44 9.38
N LYS A 175 2.92 21.86 8.39
CA LYS A 175 2.55 22.90 7.43
C LYS A 175 1.98 22.31 6.15
N PRO A 176 0.66 22.41 5.90
CA PRO A 176 0.03 21.84 4.71
C PRO A 176 0.61 22.38 3.39
N GLU A 177 1.06 23.63 3.36
CA GLU A 177 1.70 24.26 2.19
C GLU A 177 3.03 23.60 1.80
N ILE A 178 3.68 22.92 2.75
CA ILE A 178 4.90 22.13 2.52
C ILE A 178 4.54 20.67 2.24
N THR A 179 3.78 20.05 3.13
CA THR A 179 3.50 18.61 3.08
C THR A 179 2.59 18.21 1.93
N ASN A 180 1.70 19.08 1.47
CA ASN A 180 0.91 18.83 0.26
C ASN A 180 1.74 18.84 -1.04
N LYS A 181 2.92 19.46 -0.99
CA LYS A 181 3.81 19.58 -2.15
C LYS A 181 4.84 18.46 -2.23
N VAL A 182 5.36 18.06 -1.10
CA VAL A 182 6.53 17.16 -0.99
C VAL A 182 6.15 15.82 -0.36
N GLY A 183 5.00 15.73 0.30
CA GLY A 183 4.61 14.60 1.14
C GLY A 183 5.10 14.76 2.58
N VAL A 184 4.78 13.79 3.43
CA VAL A 184 5.16 13.79 4.85
C VAL A 184 6.34 12.85 5.15
N THR A 185 6.57 11.87 4.28
CA THR A 185 7.71 10.93 4.35
C THR A 185 8.11 10.52 2.95
#